data_1b747728e6038bd0d8b261e03efe53f7
#
_entry.id   1b747728e6038bd0d8b261e03efe53f7
#
_cell.length_a   1.000
_cell.length_b   1.000
_cell.length_c   1.000
_cell.angle_alpha   90.00
_cell.angle_beta   90.00
_cell.angle_gamma   90.00
#
_symmetry.space_group_name_H-M   'P 1'
#
loop_
_entity.id
_entity.type
_entity.pdbx_description
1 polymer ?
#
loop_
_entity_poly.entity_id
_entity_poly.type
_entity_poly.pdbx_seq_one_letter_code
_entity_poly.pdbx_strand_id
1 'polypeptide(L)'
;MQAARAVPPLFAFQTIFMTYCVAIKLNAGLVFLSDSRTNAGLDQISTFRKMIIYEKPHDRFMVLLSAGNLSISQSVREILQIEQLRDHEGGPPITIWNAKSMYDAARVLGSAIRRVHARDGQGLKLSGVDFNVSLIFGGQIKGEGMRLFQVYSAGNFIEATPETPYFQVGESKYGKPVLDRVITPETPLDEAAKCALVSMDSTLKSNLSVGLPLDMVVYEEGKFQSNRVVCIDHENPYFRMLHDNWGKKLREVFDSIEDPMWTGGATQVPLLTPLTRNQPLRKITSPEEKLI
;
A
#
# COMPACT_ATOMS: atom_id res chain seq x y z
N MET A 1 -31.90 39.97 -24.74
CA MET A 1 -30.89 39.54 -23.77
C MET A 1 -30.90 38.02 -23.69
N GLN A 2 -29.99 37.34 -24.41
CA GLN A 2 -29.88 35.91 -24.37
C GLN A 2 -28.93 35.52 -23.21
N ALA A 3 -29.43 34.73 -22.28
CA ALA A 3 -28.63 34.18 -21.19
C ALA A 3 -27.63 33.17 -21.74
N ALA A 4 -26.35 33.45 -21.57
CA ALA A 4 -25.27 32.52 -21.89
C ALA A 4 -25.40 31.29 -20.97
N ARG A 5 -25.66 30.11 -21.57
CA ARG A 5 -25.57 28.82 -20.86
C ARG A 5 -24.11 28.60 -20.46
N ALA A 6 -23.85 28.57 -19.16
CA ALA A 6 -22.59 28.13 -18.61
C ALA A 6 -22.33 26.67 -19.02
N VAL A 7 -21.25 26.43 -19.75
CA VAL A 7 -20.75 25.11 -20.07
C VAL A 7 -20.23 24.53 -18.73
N PRO A 8 -20.68 23.33 -18.31
CA PRO A 8 -20.12 22.71 -17.12
C PRO A 8 -18.62 22.47 -17.32
N PRO A 9 -17.81 22.62 -16.25
CA PRO A 9 -16.37 22.39 -16.39
C PRO A 9 -16.12 20.96 -16.86
N LEU A 10 -15.29 20.81 -17.92
CA LEU A 10 -14.73 19.50 -18.30
C LEU A 10 -14.21 18.84 -17.03
N PHE A 11 -14.63 17.61 -16.82
CA PHE A 11 -14.08 16.77 -15.76
C PHE A 11 -12.55 16.82 -15.83
N ALA A 12 -11.94 17.48 -14.87
CA ALA A 12 -10.52 17.37 -14.67
C ALA A 12 -10.26 15.89 -14.35
N PHE A 13 -9.67 15.17 -15.29
CA PHE A 13 -9.11 13.84 -15.01
C PHE A 13 -8.07 14.04 -13.91
N GLN A 14 -8.49 13.83 -12.66
CA GLN A 14 -7.53 13.67 -11.59
C GLN A 14 -6.62 12.51 -12.01
N THR A 15 -5.38 12.82 -12.31
CA THR A 15 -4.35 11.81 -12.55
C THR A 15 -4.15 11.09 -11.23
N ILE A 16 -4.86 9.99 -11.04
CA ILE A 16 -4.74 9.14 -9.87
C ILE A 16 -3.41 8.43 -10.05
N PHE A 17 -2.37 8.94 -9.40
CA PHE A 17 -1.08 8.26 -9.29
C PHE A 17 -1.32 7.00 -8.46
N MET A 18 -1.45 5.88 -9.14
CA MET A 18 -1.71 4.60 -8.49
C MET A 18 -0.38 3.89 -8.27
N THR A 19 -0.17 3.47 -7.07
CA THR A 19 1.02 2.83 -6.52
C THR A 19 0.54 1.69 -5.65
N TYR A 20 1.32 0.66 -5.45
CA TYR A 20 1.09 -0.29 -4.39
C TYR A 20 2.35 -0.52 -3.58
N CYS A 21 2.27 -0.21 -2.29
CA CYS A 21 3.31 -0.53 -1.32
C CYS A 21 2.70 -1.31 -0.16
N VAL A 22 3.46 -2.27 0.35
CA VAL A 22 3.11 -3.06 1.53
C VAL A 22 4.33 -3.22 2.43
N ALA A 23 4.11 -3.14 3.74
CA ALA A 23 5.11 -3.49 4.74
C ALA A 23 4.46 -4.34 5.82
N ILE A 24 5.19 -5.38 6.26
CA ILE A 24 4.73 -6.41 7.20
C ILE A 24 5.69 -6.44 8.37
N LYS A 25 5.15 -6.42 9.60
CA LYS A 25 5.90 -6.57 10.85
C LYS A 25 5.62 -7.93 11.46
N LEU A 26 6.68 -8.70 11.63
CA LEU A 26 6.65 -10.05 12.17
C LEU A 26 7.53 -10.12 13.42
N ASN A 27 7.41 -11.18 14.21
CA ASN A 27 8.27 -11.40 15.36
C ASN A 27 9.75 -11.53 14.95
N ALA A 28 10.03 -12.10 13.77
CA ALA A 28 11.38 -12.31 13.26
C ALA A 28 11.99 -11.12 12.48
N GLY A 29 11.18 -10.14 12.06
CA GLY A 29 11.67 -9.05 11.21
C GLY A 29 10.59 -8.27 10.49
N LEU A 30 11.02 -7.54 9.46
CA LEU A 30 10.17 -6.70 8.63
C LEU A 30 10.34 -7.07 7.15
N VAL A 31 9.24 -7.05 6.42
CA VAL A 31 9.23 -7.20 4.96
C VAL A 31 8.64 -5.94 4.34
N PHE A 32 9.32 -5.36 3.34
CA PHE A 32 8.87 -4.20 2.59
C PHE A 32 8.85 -4.51 1.10
N LEU A 33 7.80 -4.12 0.42
CA LEU A 33 7.65 -4.29 -1.03
C LEU A 33 6.95 -3.07 -1.62
N SER A 34 7.46 -2.56 -2.74
CA SER A 34 6.83 -1.49 -3.52
C SER A 34 6.97 -1.74 -5.01
N ASP A 35 6.02 -1.26 -5.79
CA ASP A 35 6.22 -1.05 -7.22
C ASP A 35 7.07 0.21 -7.44
N SER A 36 7.62 0.37 -8.64
CA SER A 36 8.37 1.56 -9.03
C SER A 36 7.81 2.27 -10.27
N ARG A 37 6.72 1.74 -10.85
CA ARG A 37 6.05 2.37 -11.99
C ARG A 37 5.41 3.69 -11.59
N THR A 38 5.58 4.71 -12.42
CA THR A 38 4.91 6.00 -12.27
C THR A 38 4.36 6.40 -13.63
N ASN A 39 3.07 6.73 -13.68
CA ASN A 39 2.40 7.20 -14.88
C ASN A 39 2.19 8.71 -14.75
N ALA A 40 2.75 9.50 -15.65
CA ALA A 40 2.54 10.94 -15.78
C ALA A 40 1.64 11.21 -16.99
N GLY A 41 0.43 10.62 -17.05
CA GLY A 41 -0.48 10.66 -18.19
C GLY A 41 -0.58 9.32 -18.92
N LEU A 42 -1.31 9.28 -20.05
CA LEU A 42 -1.59 8.05 -20.78
C LEU A 42 -0.35 7.43 -21.44
N ASP A 43 0.64 8.24 -21.84
CA ASP A 43 1.76 7.81 -22.68
C ASP A 43 3.15 7.97 -22.02
N GLN A 44 3.22 8.44 -20.76
CA GLN A 44 4.49 8.64 -20.05
C GLN A 44 4.63 7.70 -18.88
N ILE A 45 5.15 6.50 -19.14
CA ILE A 45 5.55 5.55 -18.11
C ILE A 45 6.99 5.87 -17.72
N SER A 46 7.20 6.21 -16.45
CA SER A 46 8.51 6.44 -15.86
C SER A 46 8.72 5.52 -14.66
N THR A 47 9.97 5.28 -14.32
CA THR A 47 10.33 4.49 -13.13
C THR A 47 10.85 5.42 -12.05
N PHE A 48 10.16 5.46 -10.89
CA PHE A 48 10.62 6.17 -9.70
C PHE A 48 10.58 5.24 -8.50
N ARG A 49 11.71 5.10 -7.83
CA ARG A 49 11.78 4.30 -6.61
C ARG A 49 10.94 4.93 -5.50
N LYS A 50 9.99 4.16 -5.01
CA LYS A 50 9.08 4.54 -3.93
C LYS A 50 9.59 4.10 -2.57
N MET A 51 10.64 3.28 -2.57
CA MET A 51 11.35 2.79 -1.39
C MET A 51 12.67 3.51 -1.20
N ILE A 52 12.96 3.91 0.04
CA ILE A 52 14.28 4.38 0.47
C ILE A 52 14.68 3.62 1.73
N ILE A 53 15.94 3.24 1.78
CA ILE A 53 16.56 2.61 2.94
C ILE A 53 17.48 3.65 3.59
N TYR A 54 17.34 3.82 4.89
CA TYR A 54 18.22 4.60 5.76
C TYR A 54 18.94 3.62 6.66
N GLU A 55 20.23 3.45 6.44
CA GLU A 55 21.03 2.46 7.15
C GLU A 55 22.26 3.10 7.78
N LYS A 56 22.46 2.85 9.06
CA LYS A 56 23.69 3.09 9.79
C LYS A 56 24.05 1.80 10.52
N PRO A 57 25.03 1.04 10.02
CA PRO A 57 25.37 -0.25 10.56
C PRO A 57 25.60 -0.22 12.08
N HIS A 58 25.08 -1.25 12.77
CA HIS A 58 25.15 -1.42 14.22
C HIS A 58 24.37 -0.38 15.05
N ASP A 59 23.64 0.54 14.40
CA ASP A 59 22.88 1.59 15.11
C ASP A 59 21.41 1.59 14.70
N ARG A 60 21.10 1.69 13.39
CA ARG A 60 19.71 1.74 12.90
C ARG A 60 19.56 1.24 11.49
N PHE A 61 18.39 0.71 11.24
CA PHE A 61 17.91 0.34 9.92
C PHE A 61 16.47 0.82 9.78
N MET A 62 16.18 1.62 8.76
CA MET A 62 14.84 2.17 8.54
C MET A 62 14.51 2.14 7.05
N VAL A 63 13.25 1.88 6.74
CA VAL A 63 12.72 1.89 5.36
C VAL A 63 11.53 2.82 5.30
N LEU A 64 11.48 3.64 4.25
CA LEU A 64 10.38 4.51 3.91
C LEU A 64 9.78 4.09 2.56
N LEU A 65 8.49 3.80 2.55
CA LEU A 65 7.69 3.59 1.34
C LEU A 65 6.77 4.79 1.13
N SER A 66 6.53 5.18 -0.12
CA SER A 66 5.72 6.34 -0.44
C SER A 66 4.71 6.09 -1.55
N ALA A 67 3.49 6.61 -1.36
CA ALA A 67 2.40 6.65 -2.33
C ALA A 67 1.79 8.05 -2.39
N GLY A 68 1.07 8.35 -3.46
CA GLY A 68 0.43 9.65 -3.69
C GLY A 68 1.27 10.55 -4.59
N ASN A 69 1.23 11.85 -4.34
CA ASN A 69 1.91 12.84 -5.19
C ASN A 69 3.44 12.71 -5.04
N LEU A 70 4.12 12.47 -6.17
CA LEU A 70 5.56 12.25 -6.21
C LEU A 70 6.35 13.50 -5.78
N SER A 71 5.92 14.71 -6.17
CA SER A 71 6.62 15.94 -5.81
C SER A 71 6.62 16.18 -4.30
N ILE A 72 5.51 15.84 -3.63
CA ILE A 72 5.38 15.93 -2.18
C ILE A 72 6.31 14.91 -1.52
N SER A 73 6.27 13.65 -1.94
CA SER A 73 7.10 12.59 -1.36
C SER A 73 8.59 12.85 -1.57
N GLN A 74 9.00 13.40 -2.73
CA GLN A 74 10.39 13.82 -2.98
C GLN A 74 10.78 14.99 -2.07
N SER A 75 9.93 16.01 -1.92
CA SER A 75 10.19 17.14 -1.02
C SER A 75 10.32 16.69 0.44
N VAL A 76 9.49 15.75 0.90
CA VAL A 76 9.61 15.17 2.25
C VAL A 76 10.95 14.47 2.43
N ARG A 77 11.38 13.67 1.45
CA ARG A 77 12.68 12.98 1.47
C ARG A 77 13.85 13.95 1.55
N GLU A 78 13.79 15.03 0.77
CA GLU A 78 14.83 16.06 0.76
C GLU A 78 14.95 16.75 2.12
N ILE A 79 13.83 17.13 2.73
CA ILE A 79 13.82 17.69 4.09
C ILE A 79 14.45 16.73 5.10
N LEU A 80 14.15 15.43 5.03
CA LEU A 80 14.74 14.44 5.95
C LEU A 80 16.26 14.31 5.81
N GLN A 81 16.83 14.63 4.64
CA GLN A 81 18.26 14.52 4.38
C GLN A 81 19.01 15.81 4.73
N ILE A 82 18.45 16.95 4.42
CA ILE A 82 19.17 18.24 4.47
C ILE A 82 18.80 19.05 5.71
N GLU A 83 17.53 18.99 6.15
CA GLU A 83 17.04 19.89 7.16
C GLU A 83 17.13 19.32 8.57
N GLN A 84 17.58 20.18 9.49
CA GLN A 84 17.48 19.91 10.92
C GLN A 84 16.11 20.36 11.41
N LEU A 85 15.21 19.40 11.58
CA LEU A 85 13.89 19.67 12.16
C LEU A 85 14.03 19.89 13.68
N ARG A 86 13.17 20.75 14.24
CA ARG A 86 13.09 20.95 15.69
C ARG A 86 11.71 20.54 16.16
N ASP A 87 11.66 19.82 17.26
CA ASP A 87 10.40 19.33 17.84
C ASP A 87 9.58 20.48 18.44
N HIS A 88 10.27 21.51 18.94
CA HIS A 88 9.69 22.76 19.46
C HIS A 88 10.66 23.92 19.22
N GLU A 89 10.15 25.15 19.28
CA GLU A 89 10.94 26.35 19.10
C GLU A 89 12.05 26.44 20.18
N GLY A 90 13.31 26.62 19.75
CA GLY A 90 14.48 26.60 20.63
C GLY A 90 15.02 25.22 21.03
N GLY A 91 14.32 24.12 20.70
CA GLY A 91 14.79 22.76 20.98
C GLY A 91 16.02 22.35 20.14
N PRO A 92 16.78 21.32 20.57
CA PRO A 92 17.88 20.80 19.78
C PRO A 92 17.35 20.22 18.46
N PRO A 93 18.17 20.30 17.38
CA PRO A 93 17.77 19.71 16.10
C PRO A 93 17.65 18.19 16.23
N ILE A 94 16.53 17.66 15.72
CA ILE A 94 16.25 16.24 15.66
C ILE A 94 16.17 15.82 14.19
N THR A 95 16.79 14.69 13.86
CA THR A 95 16.80 14.08 12.55
C THR A 95 16.50 12.60 12.68
N ILE A 96 16.21 11.93 11.59
CA ILE A 96 16.09 10.45 11.58
C ILE A 96 17.40 9.76 12.01
N TRP A 97 18.56 10.46 11.93
CA TRP A 97 19.87 9.92 12.27
C TRP A 97 20.25 10.05 13.75
N ASN A 98 19.63 10.99 14.49
CA ASN A 98 19.88 11.20 15.91
C ASN A 98 18.63 10.96 16.79
N ALA A 99 17.49 10.62 16.18
CA ALA A 99 16.30 10.20 16.90
C ALA A 99 16.61 9.03 17.85
N LYS A 100 16.09 9.09 19.08
CA LYS A 100 16.38 8.09 20.11
C LYS A 100 15.50 6.85 19.98
N SER A 101 14.37 6.99 19.30
CA SER A 101 13.40 5.91 19.08
C SER A 101 12.83 5.97 17.66
N MET A 102 12.27 4.85 17.19
CA MET A 102 11.51 4.81 15.93
C MET A 102 10.27 5.71 15.99
N TYR A 103 9.70 5.90 17.19
CA TYR A 103 8.60 6.85 17.39
C TYR A 103 9.05 8.30 17.13
N ASP A 104 10.20 8.71 17.67
CA ASP A 104 10.76 10.04 17.42
C ASP A 104 11.10 10.22 15.94
N ALA A 105 11.65 9.19 15.29
CA ALA A 105 11.92 9.22 13.86
C ALA A 105 10.64 9.38 13.04
N ALA A 106 9.53 8.72 13.43
CA ALA A 106 8.22 8.90 12.80
C ALA A 106 7.66 10.33 13.04
N ARG A 107 7.88 10.92 14.21
CA ARG A 107 7.54 12.33 14.49
C ARG A 107 8.33 13.30 13.60
N VAL A 108 9.62 13.05 13.38
CA VAL A 108 10.47 13.81 12.45
C VAL A 108 9.88 13.75 11.04
N LEU A 109 9.51 12.55 10.57
CA LEU A 109 8.86 12.37 9.27
C LEU A 109 7.53 13.14 9.18
N GLY A 110 6.69 13.07 10.22
CA GLY A 110 5.44 13.84 10.28
C GLY A 110 5.68 15.36 10.25
N SER A 111 6.75 15.85 10.88
CA SER A 111 7.14 17.27 10.85
C SER A 111 7.62 17.69 9.47
N ALA A 112 8.34 16.81 8.75
CA ALA A 112 8.74 17.05 7.36
C ALA A 112 7.51 17.19 6.44
N ILE A 113 6.50 16.32 6.60
CA ILE A 113 5.24 16.41 5.83
C ILE A 113 4.55 17.76 6.08
N ARG A 114 4.37 18.15 7.35
CA ARG A 114 3.74 19.43 7.71
C ARG A 114 4.50 20.63 7.13
N ARG A 115 5.83 20.57 7.08
CA ARG A 115 6.64 21.61 6.49
C ARG A 115 6.45 21.75 4.99
N VAL A 116 6.40 20.62 4.26
CA VAL A 116 6.06 20.62 2.82
C VAL A 116 4.64 21.15 2.62
N HIS A 117 3.67 20.72 3.44
CA HIS A 117 2.30 21.22 3.38
C HIS A 117 2.21 22.74 3.60
N ALA A 118 2.90 23.26 4.58
CA ALA A 118 2.93 24.70 4.87
C ALA A 118 3.54 25.51 3.72
N ARG A 119 4.56 24.97 3.03
CA ARG A 119 5.22 25.61 1.90
C ARG A 119 4.41 25.53 0.60
N ASP A 120 3.92 24.35 0.26
CA ASP A 120 3.41 24.03 -1.08
C ASP A 120 1.88 23.85 -1.13
N GLY A 121 1.23 23.59 0.02
CA GLY A 121 -0.18 23.19 0.09
C GLY A 121 -1.15 24.23 -0.50
N GLN A 122 -0.91 25.52 -0.29
CA GLN A 122 -1.76 26.56 -0.86
C GLN A 122 -1.62 26.63 -2.40
N GLY A 123 -0.39 26.53 -2.92
CA GLY A 123 -0.15 26.51 -4.37
C GLY A 123 -0.78 25.31 -5.06
N LEU A 124 -0.67 24.13 -4.46
CA LEU A 124 -1.32 22.91 -4.95
C LEU A 124 -2.84 23.08 -5.00
N LYS A 125 -3.44 23.56 -3.92
CA LYS A 125 -4.89 23.81 -3.84
C LYS A 125 -5.39 24.80 -4.91
N LEU A 126 -4.66 25.89 -5.14
CA LEU A 126 -5.00 26.87 -6.17
C LEU A 126 -4.90 26.28 -7.60
N SER A 127 -4.05 25.27 -7.77
CA SER A 127 -3.87 24.53 -9.04
C SER A 127 -4.86 23.33 -9.16
N GLY A 128 -5.80 23.14 -8.22
CA GLY A 128 -6.75 22.05 -8.22
C GLY A 128 -6.12 20.68 -7.90
N VAL A 129 -4.94 20.66 -7.26
CA VAL A 129 -4.22 19.45 -6.87
C VAL A 129 -4.32 19.26 -5.35
N ASP A 130 -4.81 18.11 -4.93
CA ASP A 130 -4.87 17.78 -3.51
C ASP A 130 -3.47 17.46 -2.95
N PHE A 131 -3.22 17.91 -1.71
CA PHE A 131 -2.04 17.50 -0.95
C PHE A 131 -2.23 16.04 -0.49
N ASN A 132 -1.83 15.11 -1.34
CA ASN A 132 -1.99 13.68 -1.12
C ASN A 132 -0.64 12.98 -1.03
N VAL A 133 -0.29 12.51 0.17
CA VAL A 133 0.85 11.65 0.43
C VAL A 133 0.47 10.63 1.52
N SER A 134 0.83 9.40 1.31
CA SER A 134 0.68 8.33 2.30
C SER A 134 1.99 7.56 2.35
N LEU A 135 2.53 7.39 3.55
CA LEU A 135 3.84 6.79 3.74
C LEU A 135 3.73 5.59 4.69
N ILE A 136 4.60 4.59 4.47
CA ILE A 136 4.87 3.56 5.46
C ILE A 136 6.32 3.73 5.90
N PHE A 137 6.55 3.77 7.19
CA PHE A 137 7.87 3.94 7.78
C PHE A 137 8.09 2.89 8.85
N GLY A 138 9.14 2.09 8.70
CA GLY A 138 9.44 1.03 9.66
C GLY A 138 10.92 0.74 9.75
N GLY A 139 11.31 0.07 10.82
CA GLY A 139 12.70 -0.27 11.05
C GLY A 139 12.99 -0.55 12.51
N GLN A 140 14.27 -0.42 12.86
CA GLN A 140 14.77 -0.63 14.21
C GLN A 140 15.91 0.35 14.52
N ILE A 141 15.90 0.89 15.73
CA ILE A 141 17.01 1.66 16.32
C ILE A 141 17.59 0.82 17.47
N LYS A 142 18.90 0.87 17.66
CA LYS A 142 19.59 0.12 18.70
C LYS A 142 19.02 0.46 20.08
N GLY A 143 18.68 -0.57 20.85
CA GLY A 143 18.12 -0.42 22.20
C GLY A 143 16.59 -0.52 22.24
N GLU A 144 15.91 -0.60 21.08
CA GLU A 144 14.46 -0.86 21.03
C GLU A 144 14.10 -1.98 20.04
N GLY A 145 12.87 -2.49 20.12
CA GLY A 145 12.31 -3.44 19.17
C GLY A 145 11.97 -2.79 17.82
N MET A 146 11.69 -3.64 16.85
CA MET A 146 11.22 -3.18 15.53
C MET A 146 9.85 -2.52 15.63
N ARG A 147 9.66 -1.45 14.88
CA ARG A 147 8.39 -0.73 14.79
C ARG A 147 8.01 -0.43 13.34
N LEU A 148 6.72 -0.37 13.08
CA LEU A 148 6.16 -0.10 11.76
C LEU A 148 5.01 0.89 11.89
N PHE A 149 5.03 1.97 11.10
CA PHE A 149 4.07 3.05 11.14
C PHE A 149 3.48 3.32 9.75
N GLN A 150 2.20 3.65 9.71
CA GLN A 150 1.57 4.31 8.57
C GLN A 150 1.43 5.79 8.90
N VAL A 151 1.97 6.65 8.03
CA VAL A 151 2.00 8.11 8.21
C VAL A 151 1.11 8.76 7.16
N TYR A 152 0.20 9.61 7.63
CA TYR A 152 -0.82 10.28 6.81
C TYR A 152 -0.34 11.67 6.34
N SER A 153 -1.07 12.23 5.38
CA SER A 153 -0.79 13.55 4.80
C SER A 153 -0.79 14.71 5.80
N ALA A 154 -1.48 14.56 6.95
CA ALA A 154 -1.44 15.53 8.04
C ALA A 154 -0.18 15.39 8.93
N GLY A 155 0.67 14.41 8.68
CA GLY A 155 1.88 14.12 9.46
C GLY A 155 1.62 13.41 10.80
N ASN A 156 0.38 12.95 11.02
CA ASN A 156 0.04 12.01 12.08
C ASN A 156 0.26 10.57 11.61
N PHE A 157 0.34 9.63 12.52
CA PHE A 157 0.63 8.23 12.20
C PHE A 157 -0.03 7.27 13.18
N ILE A 158 -0.16 6.03 12.74
CA ILE A 158 -0.57 4.88 13.54
C ILE A 158 0.54 3.83 13.50
N GLU A 159 0.59 2.97 14.50
CA GLU A 159 1.56 1.89 14.61
C GLU A 159 0.90 0.53 14.39
N ALA A 160 1.65 -0.39 13.76
CA ALA A 160 1.23 -1.77 13.60
C ALA A 160 1.20 -2.52 14.94
N THR A 161 0.12 -3.28 15.15
CA THR A 161 -0.09 -4.11 16.32
C THR A 161 -0.06 -5.59 15.94
N PRO A 162 -0.04 -6.53 16.90
CA PRO A 162 -0.16 -7.96 16.58
C PRO A 162 -1.43 -8.30 15.79
N GLU A 163 -2.53 -7.58 16.03
CA GLU A 163 -3.81 -7.78 15.33
C GLU A 163 -3.82 -7.14 13.94
N THR A 164 -2.94 -6.16 13.71
CA THR A 164 -2.77 -5.49 12.43
C THR A 164 -1.27 -5.42 12.10
N PRO A 165 -0.65 -6.55 11.72
CA PRO A 165 0.80 -6.66 11.59
C PRO A 165 1.34 -6.10 10.28
N TYR A 166 0.53 -5.49 9.43
CA TYR A 166 0.96 -4.93 8.16
C TYR A 166 0.23 -3.63 7.81
N PHE A 167 0.85 -2.83 6.95
CA PHE A 167 0.23 -1.68 6.30
C PHE A 167 0.38 -1.74 4.79
N GLN A 168 -0.62 -1.17 4.12
CA GLN A 168 -0.64 -0.99 2.67
C GLN A 168 -0.96 0.46 2.34
N VAL A 169 -0.33 1.01 1.31
CA VAL A 169 -0.67 2.32 0.76
C VAL A 169 -0.78 2.24 -0.77
N GLY A 170 -1.63 3.08 -1.32
CA GLY A 170 -2.00 3.02 -2.74
C GLY A 170 -3.12 2.02 -3.01
N GLU A 171 -2.96 1.15 -4.00
CA GLU A 171 -3.97 0.17 -4.45
C GLU A 171 -4.04 -1.06 -3.53
N SER A 172 -4.46 -0.87 -2.30
CA SER A 172 -4.47 -1.92 -1.27
C SER A 172 -5.53 -3.01 -1.48
N LYS A 173 -6.66 -2.71 -2.13
CA LYS A 173 -7.85 -3.58 -2.20
C LYS A 173 -7.61 -4.92 -2.86
N TYR A 174 -6.74 -5.01 -3.85
CA TYR A 174 -6.53 -6.25 -4.62
C TYR A 174 -5.60 -7.23 -3.91
N GLY A 175 -4.60 -6.72 -3.18
CA GLY A 175 -3.65 -7.54 -2.44
C GLY A 175 -4.07 -7.90 -1.02
N LYS A 176 -4.95 -7.10 -0.41
CA LYS A 176 -5.39 -7.26 0.98
C LYS A 176 -5.96 -8.63 1.30
N PRO A 177 -6.84 -9.24 0.48
CA PRO A 177 -7.42 -10.56 0.79
C PRO A 177 -6.40 -11.68 0.94
N VAL A 178 -5.23 -11.56 0.31
CA VAL A 178 -4.13 -12.53 0.44
C VAL A 178 -3.44 -12.36 1.80
N LEU A 179 -3.08 -11.11 2.14
CA LEU A 179 -2.41 -10.78 3.39
C LEU A 179 -3.26 -11.17 4.61
N ASP A 180 -4.56 -10.83 4.61
CA ASP A 180 -5.48 -11.13 5.71
C ASP A 180 -5.61 -12.63 6.02
N ARG A 181 -5.36 -13.51 5.03
CA ARG A 181 -5.48 -14.96 5.18
C ARG A 181 -4.18 -15.64 5.62
N VAL A 182 -3.04 -15.01 5.36
CA VAL A 182 -1.73 -15.66 5.49
C VAL A 182 -0.88 -15.05 6.59
N ILE A 183 -0.95 -13.73 6.79
CA ILE A 183 -0.03 -13.03 7.68
C ILE A 183 -0.51 -13.04 9.12
N THR A 184 0.34 -13.58 9.99
CA THR A 184 0.28 -13.45 11.44
C THR A 184 1.66 -12.98 11.95
N PRO A 185 1.80 -12.50 13.19
CA PRO A 185 3.09 -12.11 13.75
C PRO A 185 4.14 -13.23 13.74
N GLU A 186 3.72 -14.49 13.75
CA GLU A 186 4.56 -15.69 13.78
C GLU A 186 4.98 -16.15 12.37
N THR A 187 4.39 -15.60 11.30
CA THR A 187 4.70 -15.99 9.91
C THR A 187 6.20 -15.85 9.65
N PRO A 188 6.88 -16.89 9.12
CA PRO A 188 8.30 -16.81 8.77
C PRO A 188 8.57 -15.74 7.72
N LEU A 189 9.74 -15.08 7.78
CA LEU A 189 10.12 -13.99 6.88
C LEU A 189 10.02 -14.36 5.39
N ASP A 190 10.42 -15.56 5.02
CA ASP A 190 10.38 -16.02 3.62
C ASP A 190 8.94 -16.26 3.14
N GLU A 191 8.08 -16.74 4.03
CA GLU A 191 6.65 -16.90 3.74
C GLU A 191 5.96 -15.54 3.62
N ALA A 192 6.29 -14.60 4.48
CA ALA A 192 5.76 -13.24 4.40
C ALA A 192 6.24 -12.52 3.13
N ALA A 193 7.50 -12.70 2.74
CA ALA A 193 8.01 -12.17 1.47
C ALA A 193 7.26 -12.76 0.27
N LYS A 194 7.04 -14.08 0.25
CA LYS A 194 6.21 -14.75 -0.76
C LYS A 194 4.78 -14.22 -0.76
N CYS A 195 4.16 -14.06 0.41
CA CYS A 195 2.80 -13.53 0.54
C CYS A 195 2.71 -12.08 0.02
N ALA A 196 3.69 -11.23 0.31
CA ALA A 196 3.77 -9.88 -0.23
C ALA A 196 3.87 -9.87 -1.76
N LEU A 197 4.65 -10.78 -2.36
CA LEU A 197 4.75 -10.94 -3.82
C LEU A 197 3.45 -11.43 -4.45
N VAL A 198 2.75 -12.37 -3.83
CA VAL A 198 1.41 -12.83 -4.30
C VAL A 198 0.39 -11.69 -4.22
N SER A 199 0.44 -10.90 -3.14
CA SER A 199 -0.40 -9.71 -2.96
C SER A 199 -0.13 -8.66 -4.06
N MET A 200 1.13 -8.45 -4.39
CA MET A 200 1.56 -7.56 -5.49
C MET A 200 1.12 -8.10 -6.85
N ASP A 201 1.30 -9.39 -7.13
CA ASP A 201 0.87 -10.04 -8.36
C ASP A 201 -0.64 -9.88 -8.60
N SER A 202 -1.44 -10.10 -7.56
CA SER A 202 -2.90 -9.87 -7.60
C SER A 202 -3.25 -8.42 -7.94
N THR A 203 -2.45 -7.47 -7.45
CA THR A 203 -2.63 -6.05 -7.75
C THR A 203 -2.22 -5.72 -9.18
N LEU A 204 -1.07 -6.23 -9.66
CA LEU A 204 -0.60 -6.08 -11.04
C LEU A 204 -1.61 -6.61 -12.06
N LYS A 205 -2.26 -7.75 -11.74
CA LYS A 205 -3.29 -8.35 -12.59
C LYS A 205 -4.55 -7.49 -12.72
N SER A 206 -4.88 -6.75 -11.67
CA SER A 206 -6.15 -6.03 -11.55
C SER A 206 -6.03 -4.52 -11.81
N ASN A 207 -4.81 -3.98 -11.83
CA ASN A 207 -4.56 -2.55 -11.97
C ASN A 207 -3.32 -2.26 -12.82
N LEU A 208 -3.54 -1.74 -14.02
CA LEU A 208 -2.49 -1.44 -15.01
C LEU A 208 -1.54 -0.31 -14.58
N SER A 209 -1.92 0.51 -13.62
CA SER A 209 -1.09 1.63 -13.16
C SER A 209 0.01 1.21 -12.17
N VAL A 210 -0.12 0.03 -11.56
CA VAL A 210 0.92 -0.62 -10.77
C VAL A 210 1.77 -1.50 -11.68
N GLY A 211 3.09 -1.51 -11.53
CA GLY A 211 3.92 -2.27 -12.45
C GLY A 211 5.36 -2.48 -12.02
N LEU A 212 5.98 -3.44 -12.68
CA LEU A 212 7.41 -3.74 -12.55
C LEU A 212 8.28 -2.54 -13.03
N PRO A 213 9.50 -2.42 -12.50
CA PRO A 213 10.14 -3.29 -11.50
C PRO A 213 9.60 -3.08 -10.09
N LEU A 214 9.83 -4.07 -9.19
CA LEU A 214 9.50 -4.00 -7.78
C LEU A 214 10.78 -3.89 -6.96
N ASP A 215 10.71 -3.14 -5.86
CA ASP A 215 11.77 -3.13 -4.85
C ASP A 215 11.29 -3.90 -3.61
N MET A 216 12.09 -4.86 -3.14
CA MET A 216 11.82 -5.65 -1.93
C MET A 216 12.99 -5.60 -0.95
N VAL A 217 12.66 -5.50 0.33
CA VAL A 217 13.60 -5.60 1.44
C VAL A 217 13.06 -6.56 2.48
N VAL A 218 13.90 -7.46 2.96
CA VAL A 218 13.63 -8.31 4.12
C VAL A 218 14.67 -8.01 5.18
N TYR A 219 14.22 -7.53 6.33
CA TYR A 219 15.07 -7.16 7.47
C TYR A 219 14.86 -8.15 8.62
N GLU A 220 15.93 -8.67 9.17
CA GLU A 220 15.92 -9.52 10.37
C GLU A 220 16.17 -8.67 11.62
N GLU A 221 15.42 -8.96 12.69
CA GLU A 221 15.56 -8.25 13.96
C GLU A 221 17.00 -8.24 14.49
N GLY A 222 17.43 -7.06 14.95
CA GLY A 222 18.74 -6.88 15.58
C GLY A 222 19.95 -6.82 14.65
N LYS A 223 19.77 -6.94 13.32
CA LYS A 223 20.89 -6.92 12.37
C LYS A 223 21.39 -5.50 12.03
N PHE A 224 20.52 -4.48 12.11
CA PHE A 224 20.80 -3.07 11.77
C PHE A 224 21.41 -2.86 10.38
N GLN A 225 21.21 -3.83 9.50
CA GLN A 225 21.55 -3.81 8.08
C GLN A 225 20.76 -4.92 7.38
N SER A 226 20.59 -4.81 6.07
CA SER A 226 19.98 -5.89 5.31
C SER A 226 20.79 -6.19 4.05
N ASN A 227 21.12 -7.47 3.86
CA ASN A 227 21.68 -8.01 2.62
C ASN A 227 20.59 -8.63 1.71
N ARG A 228 19.33 -8.59 2.14
CA ARG A 228 18.16 -9.11 1.40
C ARG A 228 17.39 -7.95 0.76
N VAL A 229 18.08 -7.22 -0.13
CA VAL A 229 17.54 -6.11 -0.92
C VAL A 229 17.52 -6.54 -2.38
N VAL A 230 16.35 -6.59 -2.99
CA VAL A 230 16.16 -7.14 -4.35
C VAL A 230 15.33 -6.18 -5.19
N CYS A 231 15.77 -5.96 -6.44
CA CYS A 231 14.96 -5.38 -7.49
C CYS A 231 14.43 -6.51 -8.38
N ILE A 232 13.13 -6.60 -8.55
CA ILE A 232 12.43 -7.65 -9.27
C ILE A 232 11.84 -7.04 -10.54
N ASP A 233 12.38 -7.43 -11.68
CA ASP A 233 11.89 -7.05 -13.01
C ASP A 233 11.11 -8.19 -13.67
N HIS A 234 10.72 -7.99 -14.93
CA HIS A 234 9.98 -8.97 -15.71
C HIS A 234 10.82 -10.21 -16.10
N GLU A 235 12.16 -10.17 -15.96
CA GLU A 235 13.04 -11.29 -16.21
C GLU A 235 13.28 -12.16 -14.97
N ASN A 236 12.84 -11.71 -13.78
CA ASN A 236 13.06 -12.44 -12.53
C ASN A 236 12.38 -13.83 -12.57
N PRO A 237 13.13 -14.94 -12.50
CA PRO A 237 12.58 -16.26 -12.69
C PRO A 237 11.64 -16.70 -11.58
N TYR A 238 11.91 -16.27 -10.33
CA TYR A 238 11.05 -16.60 -9.20
C TYR A 238 9.69 -15.89 -9.32
N PHE A 239 9.68 -14.61 -9.70
CA PHE A 239 8.44 -13.85 -9.83
C PHE A 239 7.59 -14.36 -11.00
N ARG A 240 8.22 -14.72 -12.14
CA ARG A 240 7.51 -15.40 -13.26
C ARG A 240 6.87 -16.72 -12.81
N MET A 241 7.64 -17.57 -12.15
CA MET A 241 7.13 -18.86 -11.62
C MET A 241 5.97 -18.63 -10.66
N LEU A 242 6.04 -17.62 -9.77
CA LEU A 242 4.97 -17.28 -8.85
C LEU A 242 3.71 -16.82 -9.60
N HIS A 243 3.85 -15.91 -10.56
CA HIS A 243 2.77 -15.40 -11.40
C HIS A 243 2.03 -16.53 -12.12
N ASP A 244 2.79 -17.44 -12.82
CA ASP A 244 2.23 -18.53 -13.58
C ASP A 244 1.51 -19.57 -12.70
N ASN A 245 2.10 -19.88 -11.53
CA ASN A 245 1.55 -20.90 -10.64
C ASN A 245 0.39 -20.37 -9.78
N TRP A 246 0.39 -19.10 -9.37
CA TRP A 246 -0.64 -18.57 -8.48
C TRP A 246 -2.04 -18.67 -9.11
N GLY A 247 -2.19 -18.17 -10.35
CA GLY A 247 -3.47 -18.25 -11.06
C GLY A 247 -3.94 -19.69 -11.29
N LYS A 248 -3.00 -20.59 -11.65
CA LYS A 248 -3.30 -22.03 -11.85
C LYS A 248 -3.78 -22.68 -10.53
N LYS A 249 -3.06 -22.45 -9.44
CA LYS A 249 -3.41 -23.00 -8.12
C LYS A 249 -4.74 -22.46 -7.58
N LEU A 250 -5.03 -21.19 -7.79
CA LEU A 250 -6.35 -20.64 -7.46
C LEU A 250 -7.47 -21.34 -8.22
N ARG A 251 -7.26 -21.62 -9.53
CA ARG A 251 -8.25 -22.35 -10.33
C ARG A 251 -8.42 -23.77 -9.82
N GLU A 252 -7.33 -24.50 -9.53
CA GLU A 252 -7.39 -25.85 -8.95
C GLU A 252 -8.19 -25.89 -7.64
N VAL A 253 -7.94 -24.91 -6.76
CA VAL A 253 -8.72 -24.78 -5.50
C VAL A 253 -10.18 -24.47 -5.78
N PHE A 254 -10.47 -23.53 -6.67
CA PHE A 254 -11.84 -23.18 -7.05
C PHE A 254 -12.61 -24.41 -7.61
N ASP A 255 -11.98 -25.17 -8.49
CA ASP A 255 -12.59 -26.35 -9.10
C ASP A 255 -12.81 -27.50 -8.08
N SER A 256 -12.11 -27.48 -6.94
CA SER A 256 -12.31 -28.44 -5.84
C SER A 256 -13.49 -28.09 -4.91
N ILE A 257 -14.03 -26.88 -5.01
CA ILE A 257 -15.19 -26.44 -4.22
C ILE A 257 -16.45 -26.89 -4.93
N GLU A 258 -17.33 -27.59 -4.20
CA GLU A 258 -18.61 -28.04 -4.74
C GLU A 258 -19.48 -26.86 -5.19
N ASP A 259 -20.16 -27.03 -6.35
CA ASP A 259 -21.10 -26.03 -6.85
C ASP A 259 -22.30 -25.83 -5.90
N PRO A 260 -22.84 -24.61 -5.81
CA PRO A 260 -24.00 -24.33 -4.99
C PRO A 260 -25.23 -25.07 -5.54
N MET A 261 -25.92 -25.81 -4.68
CA MET A 261 -27.17 -26.49 -5.02
C MET A 261 -28.39 -25.59 -4.79
N TRP A 262 -29.21 -25.47 -5.81
CA TRP A 262 -30.41 -24.63 -5.79
C TRP A 262 -31.66 -25.36 -5.28
N THR A 263 -31.65 -26.70 -5.31
CA THR A 263 -32.75 -27.56 -4.85
C THR A 263 -32.19 -28.70 -4.00
N GLY A 264 -32.70 -28.88 -2.80
CA GLY A 264 -32.18 -29.83 -1.84
C GLY A 264 -32.31 -31.31 -2.27
N GLY A 265 -31.18 -31.95 -2.52
CA GLY A 265 -31.02 -33.40 -2.45
C GLY A 265 -30.56 -33.79 -1.06
N ALA A 266 -30.93 -34.98 -0.58
CA ALA A 266 -30.81 -35.42 0.82
C ALA A 266 -29.40 -35.57 1.41
N THR A 267 -28.34 -35.24 0.67
CA THR A 267 -26.94 -35.49 1.04
C THR A 267 -25.99 -34.28 0.95
N GLN A 268 -26.45 -33.09 0.54
CA GLN A 268 -25.59 -31.90 0.38
C GLN A 268 -26.13 -30.71 1.15
N VAL A 269 -25.25 -29.91 1.70
CA VAL A 269 -25.62 -28.71 2.46
C VAL A 269 -26.31 -27.73 1.50
N PRO A 270 -27.59 -27.36 1.71
CA PRO A 270 -28.26 -26.37 0.88
C PRO A 270 -27.58 -25.00 1.09
N LEU A 271 -26.85 -24.54 0.09
CA LEU A 271 -26.13 -23.27 0.16
C LEU A 271 -27.06 -22.06 0.11
N LEU A 272 -28.25 -22.21 -0.46
CA LEU A 272 -29.20 -21.11 -0.61
C LEU A 272 -30.59 -21.56 -0.16
N THR A 273 -30.88 -21.28 1.11
CA THR A 273 -32.26 -21.34 1.59
C THR A 273 -33.05 -20.25 0.81
N PRO A 274 -34.18 -20.60 0.18
CA PRO A 274 -35.05 -19.59 -0.43
C PRO A 274 -35.32 -18.47 0.56
N LEU A 275 -35.16 -17.22 0.14
CA LEU A 275 -35.43 -16.07 0.98
C LEU A 275 -36.88 -16.09 1.47
N THR A 276 -37.09 -16.44 2.73
CA THR A 276 -38.39 -16.32 3.44
C THR A 276 -38.61 -14.89 3.98
N ARG A 277 -38.00 -13.87 3.38
CA ARG A 277 -38.21 -12.48 3.77
C ARG A 277 -39.56 -11.98 3.25
N ASN A 278 -40.26 -11.23 4.08
CA ASN A 278 -41.53 -10.55 3.78
C ASN A 278 -41.47 -9.54 2.62
N GLN A 279 -40.30 -9.33 2.01
CA GLN A 279 -40.11 -8.55 0.79
C GLN A 279 -39.17 -9.29 -0.16
N PRO A 280 -39.71 -10.02 -1.12
CA PRO A 280 -38.88 -10.65 -2.17
C PRO A 280 -38.21 -9.57 -3.04
N LEU A 281 -37.03 -9.90 -3.58
CA LEU A 281 -36.36 -9.05 -4.57
C LEU A 281 -37.32 -8.76 -5.73
N ARG A 282 -37.48 -7.50 -6.08
CA ARG A 282 -38.36 -7.08 -7.18
C ARG A 282 -37.81 -7.61 -8.51
N LYS A 283 -38.54 -8.53 -9.13
CA LYS A 283 -38.28 -8.93 -10.52
C LYS A 283 -38.93 -7.91 -11.45
N ILE A 284 -38.20 -7.41 -12.41
CA ILE A 284 -38.70 -6.58 -13.50
C ILE A 284 -38.84 -7.50 -14.71
N THR A 285 -40.08 -7.81 -15.09
CA THR A 285 -40.40 -8.57 -16.29
C THR A 285 -40.69 -7.62 -17.45
N SER A 286 -40.45 -8.06 -18.69
CA SER A 286 -40.75 -7.26 -19.87
C SER A 286 -42.26 -6.97 -19.97
N PRO A 287 -42.66 -5.86 -20.58
CA PRO A 287 -44.08 -5.53 -20.74
C PRO A 287 -44.89 -6.57 -21.55
N GLU A 288 -44.25 -7.37 -22.38
CA GLU A 288 -44.88 -8.38 -23.24
C GLU A 288 -45.36 -9.63 -22.47
N GLU A 289 -44.86 -9.90 -21.29
CA GLU A 289 -45.29 -11.04 -20.45
C GLU A 289 -46.56 -10.75 -19.63
N LYS A 290 -47.11 -9.54 -19.70
CA LYS A 290 -48.32 -9.17 -18.96
C LYS A 290 -49.62 -9.34 -19.70
N LEU A 291 -49.62 -9.95 -20.90
CA LEU A 291 -50.78 -10.13 -21.77
C LEU A 291 -51.22 -11.61 -21.96
N ILE A 292 -50.87 -12.47 -20.98
CA ILE A 292 -51.40 -13.84 -20.95
C ILE A 292 -52.16 -14.04 -19.63
#